data_8255fd39b90b87124bd1f18f08ccece0
#
_entry.id   8255fd39b90b87124bd1f18f08ccece0
#
_cell.length_a   1.000
_cell.length_b   1.000
_cell.length_c   1.000
_cell.angle_alpha   90.00
_cell.angle_beta   90.00
_cell.angle_gamma   90.00
#
_symmetry.space_group_name_H-M   'P 1'
#
loop_
_entity.id
_entity.type
_entity.pdbx_description
1 polymer ?
#
loop_
_entity_poly.entity_id
_entity_poly.type
_entity_poly.pdbx_seq_one_letter_code
_entity_poly.pdbx_strand_id
1 'polypeptide(L)'
;LKYSKPFIDQYPDLPICITGGCGLNIILNTRVVEKFSKEVFVGPNPNDCGIALGLLLKHMKPKKPVDVTYKGLPVLDKSILSEYMNNKSFVRKLMKKDDYYHPVEQFENNIILKDLNRGKIIGVVRGQSEHGPRALGNRSILCNPSIPEMKDILNSKVKHREWYRPFAPVVRLEDLNKYFDWSLESRWMTFCPKVKKEWRKKLAAITHIDNTARVQTVTKEQNEWLYNLLTAFEKESGIGVLLNTSFNVNGKPILSTYKDAFHIFDNEELDCLILEEYYIRKEPFKDGK
;
A
#
# COMPACT_ATOMS: atom_id res chain seq x y z
N LEU A 1 -6.80 -10.18 26.14
CA LEU A 1 -5.43 -10.42 26.62
C LEU A 1 -5.39 -11.06 28.03
N LYS A 2 -6.33 -10.73 28.94
CA LYS A 2 -6.37 -11.34 30.30
C LYS A 2 -6.63 -12.84 30.23
N TYR A 3 -7.60 -13.26 29.42
CA TYR A 3 -8.00 -14.67 29.30
C TYR A 3 -7.03 -15.52 28.46
N SER A 4 -6.27 -14.94 27.57
CA SER A 4 -5.27 -15.68 26.78
C SER A 4 -3.95 -15.89 27.51
N LYS A 5 -3.65 -15.08 28.55
CA LYS A 5 -2.37 -15.15 29.26
C LYS A 5 -2.04 -16.55 29.81
N PRO A 6 -2.95 -17.27 30.51
CA PRO A 6 -2.62 -18.61 31.04
C PRO A 6 -2.21 -19.61 29.97
N PHE A 7 -2.86 -19.56 28.79
CA PHE A 7 -2.51 -20.43 27.66
C PHE A 7 -1.17 -20.06 27.03
N ILE A 8 -0.88 -18.75 26.89
CA ILE A 8 0.40 -18.29 26.34
C ILE A 8 1.56 -18.64 27.28
N ASP A 9 1.36 -18.52 28.57
CA ASP A 9 2.37 -18.85 29.59
C ASP A 9 2.65 -20.37 29.64
N GLN A 10 1.65 -21.20 29.33
CA GLN A 10 1.81 -22.66 29.26
C GLN A 10 2.72 -23.09 28.10
N TYR A 11 2.84 -22.26 27.03
CA TYR A 11 3.65 -22.56 25.85
C TYR A 11 4.63 -21.40 25.58
N PRO A 12 5.65 -21.23 26.43
CA PRO A 12 6.53 -20.05 26.36
C PRO A 12 7.33 -19.95 25.07
N ASP A 13 7.65 -21.06 24.41
CA ASP A 13 8.51 -21.11 23.23
C ASP A 13 7.72 -21.06 21.89
N LEU A 14 6.38 -21.12 21.95
CA LEU A 14 5.58 -21.09 20.74
C LEU A 14 5.22 -19.66 20.32
N PRO A 15 5.25 -19.35 18.99
CA PRO A 15 4.74 -18.10 18.45
C PRO A 15 3.22 -18.02 18.59
N ILE A 16 2.69 -16.81 18.53
CA ILE A 16 1.25 -16.56 18.57
C ILE A 16 0.73 -16.39 17.14
N CYS A 17 -0.25 -17.17 16.74
CA CYS A 17 -0.97 -16.97 15.48
C CYS A 17 -2.35 -16.36 15.76
N ILE A 18 -2.65 -15.20 15.15
CA ILE A 18 -3.96 -14.54 15.24
C ILE A 18 -4.70 -14.75 13.93
N THR A 19 -5.89 -15.34 14.01
CA THR A 19 -6.76 -15.61 12.86
C THR A 19 -8.21 -15.23 13.19
N GLY A 20 -9.11 -15.35 12.20
CA GLY A 20 -10.48 -14.87 12.29
C GLY A 20 -10.59 -13.36 12.02
N GLY A 21 -11.83 -12.84 11.93
CA GLY A 21 -12.08 -11.42 11.66
C GLY A 21 -11.38 -10.46 12.64
N CYS A 22 -11.14 -10.90 13.89
CA CYS A 22 -10.40 -10.13 14.89
C CYS A 22 -8.93 -9.92 14.51
N GLY A 23 -8.34 -10.74 13.64
CA GLY A 23 -6.99 -10.54 13.10
C GLY A 23 -6.83 -9.25 12.27
N LEU A 24 -7.93 -8.63 11.84
CA LEU A 24 -7.91 -7.31 11.20
C LEU A 24 -7.82 -6.14 12.21
N ASN A 25 -7.90 -6.42 13.51
CA ASN A 25 -7.77 -5.40 14.55
C ASN A 25 -6.30 -5.12 14.84
N ILE A 26 -5.74 -4.18 14.12
CA ILE A 26 -4.32 -3.77 14.22
C ILE A 26 -3.90 -3.32 15.63
N ILE A 27 -4.82 -2.71 16.38
CA ILE A 27 -4.55 -2.27 17.76
C ILE A 27 -4.40 -3.48 18.67
N LEU A 28 -5.28 -4.48 18.55
CA LEU A 28 -5.18 -5.73 19.30
C LEU A 28 -3.87 -6.45 18.98
N ASN A 29 -3.55 -6.60 17.69
CA ASN A 29 -2.36 -7.29 17.24
C ASN A 29 -1.07 -6.64 17.81
N THR A 30 -0.97 -5.30 17.73
CA THR A 30 0.16 -4.55 18.28
C THR A 30 0.26 -4.75 19.80
N ARG A 31 -0.86 -4.65 20.53
CA ARG A 31 -0.86 -4.87 21.99
C ARG A 31 -0.51 -6.29 22.38
N VAL A 32 -0.79 -7.30 21.55
CA VAL A 32 -0.36 -8.68 21.81
C VAL A 32 1.15 -8.78 21.74
N VAL A 33 1.78 -8.20 20.72
CA VAL A 33 3.24 -8.16 20.61
C VAL A 33 3.86 -7.45 21.81
N GLU A 34 3.40 -6.23 22.10
CA GLU A 34 3.93 -5.41 23.21
C GLU A 34 3.80 -6.09 24.58
N LYS A 35 2.68 -6.80 24.79
CA LYS A 35 2.41 -7.43 26.11
C LYS A 35 3.16 -8.72 26.34
N PHE A 36 3.28 -9.55 25.30
CA PHE A 36 3.83 -10.90 25.46
C PHE A 36 5.27 -11.03 24.96
N SER A 37 5.79 -10.01 24.26
CA SER A 37 7.16 -10.00 23.70
C SER A 37 7.48 -11.26 22.89
N LYS A 38 6.47 -11.80 22.19
CA LYS A 38 6.56 -13.01 21.37
C LYS A 38 6.44 -12.68 19.89
N GLU A 39 6.93 -13.58 19.07
CA GLU A 39 6.62 -13.57 17.64
C GLU A 39 5.10 -13.74 17.45
N VAL A 40 4.50 -12.82 16.71
CA VAL A 40 3.06 -12.80 16.41
C VAL A 40 2.88 -12.83 14.90
N PHE A 41 2.24 -13.87 14.41
CA PHE A 41 1.88 -14.02 13.00
C PHE A 41 0.40 -13.67 12.79
N VAL A 42 0.14 -12.76 11.85
CA VAL A 42 -1.18 -12.43 11.36
C VAL A 42 -1.13 -12.48 9.84
N GLY A 43 -1.81 -13.44 9.22
CA GLY A 43 -1.75 -13.64 7.76
C GLY A 43 -2.41 -12.52 6.95
N PRO A 44 -2.28 -12.55 5.61
CA PRO A 44 -2.85 -11.55 4.72
C PRO A 44 -4.38 -11.53 4.77
N ASN A 45 -5.00 -12.69 5.00
CA ASN A 45 -6.44 -12.90 5.04
C ASN A 45 -6.85 -13.62 6.31
N PRO A 46 -6.78 -12.98 7.48
CA PRO A 46 -7.13 -13.65 8.73
C PRO A 46 -8.63 -13.91 8.85
N ASN A 47 -9.48 -13.19 8.11
CA ASN A 47 -10.94 -13.29 8.09
C ASN A 47 -11.46 -14.34 7.08
N ASP A 48 -12.77 -14.36 6.84
CA ASP A 48 -13.45 -15.32 5.97
C ASP A 48 -12.91 -15.36 4.53
N CYS A 49 -12.33 -14.25 4.03
CA CYS A 49 -11.67 -14.22 2.73
C CYS A 49 -10.52 -15.23 2.60
N GLY A 50 -9.93 -15.66 3.72
CA GLY A 50 -8.84 -16.65 3.75
C GLY A 50 -9.30 -18.11 3.78
N ILE A 51 -10.58 -18.40 3.98
CA ILE A 51 -11.08 -19.78 4.18
C ILE A 51 -10.80 -20.66 2.96
N ALA A 52 -11.13 -20.19 1.76
CA ALA A 52 -10.93 -20.95 0.53
C ALA A 52 -9.43 -21.28 0.32
N LEU A 53 -8.55 -20.31 0.53
CA LEU A 53 -7.09 -20.52 0.46
C LEU A 53 -6.62 -21.50 1.53
N GLY A 54 -7.11 -21.37 2.77
CA GLY A 54 -6.78 -22.26 3.87
C GLY A 54 -7.17 -23.71 3.59
N LEU A 55 -8.34 -23.95 3.01
CA LEU A 55 -8.81 -25.28 2.59
C LEU A 55 -7.89 -25.86 1.49
N LEU A 56 -7.53 -25.05 0.50
CA LEU A 56 -6.60 -25.45 -0.57
C LEU A 56 -5.23 -25.85 -0.01
N LEU A 57 -4.65 -24.99 0.84
CA LEU A 57 -3.36 -25.27 1.47
C LEU A 57 -3.40 -26.52 2.36
N LYS A 58 -4.50 -26.74 3.10
CA LYS A 58 -4.72 -27.95 3.89
C LYS A 58 -4.77 -29.21 3.01
N HIS A 59 -5.38 -29.10 1.83
CA HIS A 59 -5.46 -30.22 0.87
C HIS A 59 -4.10 -30.48 0.23
N MET A 60 -3.41 -29.45 -0.27
CA MET A 60 -2.15 -29.57 -0.99
C MET A 60 -0.96 -29.87 -0.08
N LYS A 61 -1.00 -29.47 1.19
CA LYS A 61 0.07 -29.67 2.19
C LYS A 61 1.46 -29.29 1.64
N PRO A 62 1.65 -28.05 1.19
CA PRO A 62 2.93 -27.64 0.61
C PRO A 62 4.06 -27.84 1.62
N LYS A 63 5.21 -28.38 1.15
CA LYS A 63 6.38 -28.62 2.01
C LYS A 63 7.15 -27.35 2.39
N LYS A 64 6.89 -26.25 1.70
CA LYS A 64 7.53 -24.94 1.94
C LYS A 64 6.43 -23.88 2.14
N PRO A 65 6.70 -22.82 2.91
CA PRO A 65 5.80 -21.67 3.00
C PRO A 65 5.47 -21.12 1.61
N VAL A 66 4.21 -20.79 1.39
CA VAL A 66 3.73 -20.21 0.12
C VAL A 66 3.40 -18.74 0.37
N ASP A 67 4.11 -17.85 -0.32
CA ASP A 67 3.74 -16.44 -0.34
C ASP A 67 2.57 -16.23 -1.29
N VAL A 68 1.46 -15.83 -0.74
CA VAL A 68 0.21 -15.60 -1.48
C VAL A 68 -0.10 -14.12 -1.67
N THR A 69 0.76 -13.23 -1.21
CA THR A 69 0.48 -11.78 -1.13
C THR A 69 0.07 -11.21 -2.48
N TYR A 70 0.81 -11.52 -3.55
CA TYR A 70 0.54 -11.05 -4.91
C TYR A 70 0.13 -12.20 -5.83
N LYS A 71 -0.81 -13.04 -5.37
CA LYS A 71 -1.35 -14.19 -6.12
C LYS A 71 -2.83 -14.05 -6.43
N GLY A 72 -3.35 -12.83 -6.37
CA GLY A 72 -4.69 -12.51 -6.85
C GLY A 72 -4.76 -12.50 -8.39
N LEU A 73 -5.90 -12.10 -8.92
CA LEU A 73 -6.12 -12.09 -10.36
C LEU A 73 -5.26 -11.00 -11.05
N PRO A 74 -4.74 -11.28 -12.25
CA PRO A 74 -4.25 -10.22 -13.13
C PRO A 74 -5.41 -9.31 -13.54
N VAL A 75 -5.11 -8.20 -14.19
CA VAL A 75 -6.17 -7.34 -14.76
C VAL A 75 -6.93 -8.11 -15.83
N LEU A 76 -8.27 -8.07 -15.77
CA LEU A 76 -9.15 -8.94 -16.55
C LEU A 76 -9.41 -8.44 -17.98
N ASP A 77 -9.22 -7.15 -18.25
CA ASP A 77 -9.64 -6.48 -19.50
C ASP A 77 -8.48 -5.73 -20.20
N LYS A 78 -7.32 -6.38 -20.32
CA LYS A 78 -6.12 -5.74 -20.92
C LYS A 78 -6.35 -5.15 -22.31
N SER A 79 -7.28 -5.70 -23.10
CA SER A 79 -7.60 -5.23 -24.46
C SER A 79 -8.21 -3.82 -24.50
N ILE A 80 -8.89 -3.40 -23.43
CA ILE A 80 -9.52 -2.08 -23.36
C ILE A 80 -8.50 -0.94 -23.29
N LEU A 81 -7.25 -1.25 -22.97
CA LEU A 81 -6.20 -0.25 -22.87
C LEU A 81 -6.00 0.50 -24.19
N SER A 82 -5.94 -0.23 -25.31
CA SER A 82 -5.76 0.37 -26.63
C SER A 82 -6.96 1.23 -27.04
N GLU A 83 -8.19 0.78 -26.75
CA GLU A 83 -9.41 1.53 -27.01
C GLU A 83 -9.44 2.85 -26.23
N TYR A 84 -9.15 2.77 -24.93
CA TYR A 84 -9.13 3.94 -24.06
C TYR A 84 -8.03 4.94 -24.46
N MET A 85 -6.87 4.46 -24.89
CA MET A 85 -5.75 5.27 -25.33
C MET A 85 -6.02 6.01 -26.63
N ASN A 86 -6.86 5.44 -27.52
CA ASN A 86 -7.25 6.05 -28.80
C ASN A 86 -8.39 7.07 -28.66
N ASN A 87 -9.05 7.13 -27.51
CA ASN A 87 -10.14 8.07 -27.29
C ASN A 87 -9.61 9.51 -27.09
N LYS A 88 -9.72 10.33 -28.16
CA LYS A 88 -9.18 11.70 -28.24
C LYS A 88 -9.84 12.74 -27.32
N SER A 89 -10.88 12.40 -26.57
CA SER A 89 -11.64 13.35 -25.75
C SER A 89 -10.89 13.85 -24.51
N PHE A 90 -9.75 13.22 -24.17
CA PHE A 90 -8.88 13.65 -23.07
C PHE A 90 -7.46 13.90 -23.59
N VAL A 91 -6.92 15.08 -23.28
CA VAL A 91 -5.50 15.40 -23.53
C VAL A 91 -4.67 14.62 -22.50
N ARG A 92 -4.38 13.36 -22.82
CA ARG A 92 -3.54 12.49 -21.99
C ARG A 92 -2.18 12.36 -22.64
N LYS A 93 -1.13 12.69 -21.93
CA LYS A 93 0.22 12.36 -22.35
C LYS A 93 0.52 10.95 -21.87
N LEU A 94 0.53 10.00 -22.78
CA LEU A 94 0.99 8.65 -22.54
C LEU A 94 2.51 8.65 -22.53
N MET A 95 3.10 8.15 -21.46
CA MET A 95 4.52 7.88 -21.38
C MET A 95 4.73 6.36 -21.33
N LYS A 96 5.59 5.86 -22.20
CA LYS A 96 5.97 4.45 -22.22
C LYS A 96 6.90 4.14 -21.03
N LYS A 97 7.09 2.87 -20.76
CA LYS A 97 7.95 2.35 -19.70
C LYS A 97 9.34 3.00 -19.68
N ASP A 98 9.94 3.18 -20.84
CA ASP A 98 11.29 3.74 -20.97
C ASP A 98 11.37 5.21 -20.53
N ASP A 99 10.24 5.92 -20.46
CA ASP A 99 10.16 7.32 -20.02
C ASP A 99 10.00 7.45 -18.49
N TYR A 100 9.57 6.41 -17.77
CA TYR A 100 9.28 6.48 -16.33
C TYR A 100 9.78 5.26 -15.52
N TYR A 101 9.98 4.10 -16.16
CA TYR A 101 10.45 2.91 -15.48
C TYR A 101 11.95 2.75 -15.70
N HIS A 102 12.70 3.16 -14.68
CA HIS A 102 14.13 2.99 -14.66
C HIS A 102 14.53 2.14 -13.44
N PRO A 103 15.60 1.33 -13.50
CA PRO A 103 16.26 0.77 -12.33
C PRO A 103 16.57 1.87 -11.30
N VAL A 104 16.70 1.52 -10.03
CA VAL A 104 16.89 2.50 -8.93
C VAL A 104 17.93 3.57 -9.25
N GLU A 105 19.00 3.20 -9.93
CA GLU A 105 20.08 4.10 -10.32
C GLU A 105 19.67 5.18 -11.34
N GLN A 106 18.54 4.98 -12.03
CA GLN A 106 18.02 5.87 -13.07
C GLN A 106 16.74 6.61 -12.65
N PHE A 107 16.25 6.43 -11.44
CA PHE A 107 15.12 7.22 -10.93
C PHE A 107 15.44 8.71 -10.71
N GLU A 108 16.72 9.09 -10.75
CA GLU A 108 17.14 10.49 -10.73
C GLU A 108 16.46 11.26 -11.88
N ASN A 109 15.73 12.32 -11.53
CA ASN A 109 14.88 13.10 -12.45
C ASN A 109 13.62 12.40 -12.99
N ASN A 110 13.21 11.26 -12.42
CA ASN A 110 12.00 10.56 -12.84
C ASN A 110 10.75 11.41 -12.61
N ILE A 111 9.86 11.42 -13.58
CA ILE A 111 8.62 12.20 -13.55
C ILE A 111 7.69 11.79 -12.41
N ILE A 112 7.67 10.50 -12.05
CA ILE A 112 6.84 9.99 -10.94
C ILE A 112 7.27 10.63 -9.62
N LEU A 113 8.59 10.74 -9.38
CA LEU A 113 9.12 11.37 -8.17
C LEU A 113 8.79 12.86 -8.12
N LYS A 114 8.93 13.56 -9.26
CA LYS A 114 8.56 14.98 -9.38
C LYS A 114 7.08 15.19 -9.08
N ASP A 115 6.22 14.32 -9.59
CA ASP A 115 4.78 14.39 -9.36
C ASP A 115 4.43 14.08 -7.90
N LEU A 116 5.02 13.07 -7.28
CA LEU A 116 4.86 12.79 -5.84
C LEU A 116 5.29 13.99 -4.99
N ASN A 117 6.45 14.60 -5.29
CA ASN A 117 6.95 15.75 -4.55
C ASN A 117 6.08 17.00 -4.73
N ARG A 118 5.38 17.13 -5.86
CA ARG A 118 4.38 18.18 -6.12
C ARG A 118 3.02 17.90 -5.50
N GLY A 119 2.87 16.77 -4.80
CA GLY A 119 1.60 16.40 -4.15
C GLY A 119 0.58 15.77 -5.09
N LYS A 120 1.01 15.26 -6.25
CA LYS A 120 0.13 14.57 -7.17
C LYS A 120 -0.30 13.21 -6.59
N ILE A 121 -1.55 12.87 -6.86
CA ILE A 121 -2.20 11.62 -6.43
C ILE A 121 -2.06 10.60 -7.55
N ILE A 122 -1.38 9.49 -7.29
CA ILE A 122 -1.03 8.49 -8.30
C ILE A 122 -1.76 7.18 -8.05
N GLY A 123 -2.64 6.78 -8.98
CA GLY A 123 -3.21 5.44 -9.02
C GLY A 123 -2.22 4.43 -9.61
N VAL A 124 -2.18 3.22 -9.05
CA VAL A 124 -1.26 2.15 -9.49
C VAL A 124 -2.03 0.87 -9.73
N VAL A 125 -1.88 0.32 -10.94
CA VAL A 125 -2.39 -0.98 -11.36
C VAL A 125 -1.27 -1.75 -12.05
N ARG A 126 -0.66 -2.70 -11.33
CA ARG A 126 0.50 -3.47 -11.82
C ARG A 126 0.37 -4.94 -11.44
N GLY A 127 0.83 -5.83 -12.32
CA GLY A 127 0.90 -7.27 -12.07
C GLY A 127 -0.38 -7.89 -11.51
N GLN A 128 -0.24 -8.98 -10.77
CA GLN A 128 -1.37 -9.62 -10.07
C GLN A 128 -1.80 -8.79 -8.87
N SER A 129 -3.11 -8.80 -8.57
CA SER A 129 -3.64 -8.12 -7.39
C SER A 129 -3.13 -8.77 -6.10
N GLU A 130 -3.22 -8.00 -5.04
CA GLU A 130 -3.02 -8.52 -3.70
C GLU A 130 -4.12 -9.52 -3.34
N HIS A 131 -3.74 -10.58 -2.64
CA HIS A 131 -4.69 -11.52 -2.05
C HIS A 131 -5.01 -11.07 -0.63
N GLY A 132 -6.17 -10.43 -0.45
CA GLY A 132 -6.60 -9.92 0.85
C GLY A 132 -7.31 -8.58 0.81
N PRO A 133 -7.74 -8.07 1.97
CA PRO A 133 -8.53 -6.86 2.07
C PRO A 133 -7.70 -5.56 1.98
N ARG A 134 -6.40 -5.65 1.74
CA ARG A 134 -5.48 -4.51 1.71
C ARG A 134 -4.80 -4.38 0.36
N ALA A 135 -4.71 -3.15 -0.13
CA ALA A 135 -3.84 -2.82 -1.26
C ALA A 135 -2.40 -2.64 -0.75
N LEU A 136 -1.46 -3.32 -1.38
CA LEU A 136 -0.06 -3.41 -0.93
C LEU A 136 0.93 -2.94 -2.01
N GLY A 137 0.45 -2.17 -3.00
CA GLY A 137 1.28 -1.57 -4.04
C GLY A 137 0.84 -1.89 -5.48
N ASN A 138 0.06 -2.96 -5.70
CA ASN A 138 -0.36 -3.37 -7.04
C ASN A 138 -1.75 -2.85 -7.44
N ARG A 139 -2.62 -2.55 -6.48
CA ARG A 139 -3.94 -1.91 -6.67
C ARG A 139 -4.07 -0.77 -5.66
N SER A 140 -3.19 0.20 -5.78
CA SER A 140 -2.94 1.23 -4.76
C SER A 140 -3.14 2.64 -5.30
N ILE A 141 -3.40 3.56 -4.39
CA ILE A 141 -3.20 4.99 -4.60
C ILE A 141 -2.03 5.40 -3.71
N LEU A 142 -1.01 6.02 -4.32
CA LEU A 142 0.20 6.47 -3.66
C LEU A 142 0.28 7.99 -3.63
N CYS A 143 0.72 8.56 -2.51
CA CYS A 143 0.92 9.99 -2.33
C CYS A 143 2.11 10.28 -1.41
N ASN A 144 2.58 11.52 -1.46
CA ASN A 144 3.57 12.04 -0.53
C ASN A 144 2.94 12.32 0.85
N PRO A 145 3.34 11.62 1.93
CA PRO A 145 2.76 11.79 3.26
C PRO A 145 3.22 13.07 3.97
N SER A 146 4.21 13.78 3.43
CA SER A 146 4.73 15.02 4.04
C SER A 146 3.87 16.25 3.78
N ILE A 147 2.86 16.10 2.93
CA ILE A 147 1.89 17.16 2.66
C ILE A 147 0.75 17.02 3.68
N PRO A 148 0.61 17.94 4.65
CA PRO A 148 -0.32 17.78 5.76
C PRO A 148 -1.78 17.63 5.32
N GLU A 149 -2.17 18.36 4.27
CA GLU A 149 -3.52 18.37 3.71
C GLU A 149 -3.86 17.11 2.90
N MET A 150 -2.88 16.28 2.57
CA MET A 150 -3.06 15.11 1.70
C MET A 150 -4.13 14.15 2.22
N LYS A 151 -4.23 13.98 3.54
CA LYS A 151 -5.28 13.16 4.16
C LYS A 151 -6.68 13.70 3.84
N ASP A 152 -6.87 15.00 3.97
CA ASP A 152 -8.18 15.64 3.75
C ASP A 152 -8.53 15.67 2.26
N ILE A 153 -7.54 15.95 1.41
CA ILE A 153 -7.69 15.90 -0.05
C ILE A 153 -8.13 14.50 -0.48
N LEU A 154 -7.43 13.45 -0.06
CA LEU A 154 -7.79 12.09 -0.42
C LEU A 154 -9.17 11.66 0.11
N ASN A 155 -9.51 12.01 1.36
CA ASN A 155 -10.81 11.65 1.93
C ASN A 155 -11.96 12.37 1.23
N SER A 156 -11.82 13.66 0.91
CA SER A 156 -12.88 14.46 0.28
C SER A 156 -12.99 14.24 -1.22
N LYS A 157 -11.87 14.19 -1.94
CA LYS A 157 -11.83 14.32 -3.41
C LYS A 157 -11.66 13.01 -4.17
N VAL A 158 -11.24 11.94 -3.49
CA VAL A 158 -11.02 10.63 -4.12
C VAL A 158 -11.82 9.54 -3.42
N LYS A 159 -11.84 9.56 -2.10
CA LYS A 159 -12.49 8.50 -1.31
C LYS A 159 -13.93 8.81 -0.95
N HIS A 160 -14.36 10.06 -0.98
CA HIS A 160 -15.70 10.53 -0.60
C HIS A 160 -16.16 9.92 0.74
N ARG A 161 -15.31 10.06 1.76
CA ARG A 161 -15.54 9.48 3.08
C ARG A 161 -15.17 10.46 4.18
N GLU A 162 -15.44 10.07 5.42
CA GLU A 162 -15.28 10.91 6.59
C GLU A 162 -13.81 11.36 6.77
N TRP A 163 -13.61 12.63 7.09
CA TRP A 163 -12.30 13.29 7.22
C TRP A 163 -11.36 12.65 8.24
N TYR A 164 -11.92 12.02 9.29
CA TYR A 164 -11.12 11.42 10.37
C TYR A 164 -10.50 10.07 9.99
N ARG A 165 -10.92 9.45 8.88
CA ARG A 165 -10.38 8.13 8.50
C ARG A 165 -8.91 8.23 8.13
N PRO A 166 -8.05 7.39 8.74
CA PRO A 166 -6.62 7.44 8.52
C PRO A 166 -6.22 6.71 7.23
N PHE A 167 -5.00 7.01 6.79
CA PHE A 167 -4.30 6.31 5.73
C PHE A 167 -3.09 5.54 6.27
N ALA A 168 -2.60 4.59 5.49
CA ALA A 168 -1.48 3.73 5.85
C ALA A 168 -0.18 4.22 5.19
N PRO A 169 0.96 4.18 5.88
CA PRO A 169 2.25 4.30 5.25
C PRO A 169 2.73 2.97 4.66
N VAL A 170 3.55 3.06 3.61
CA VAL A 170 4.43 1.98 3.16
C VAL A 170 5.88 2.43 3.29
N VAL A 171 6.74 1.52 3.78
CA VAL A 171 8.16 1.77 4.06
C VAL A 171 8.97 0.51 3.74
N ARG A 172 10.23 0.65 3.35
CA ARG A 172 11.13 -0.50 3.24
C ARG A 172 11.35 -1.13 4.62
N LEU A 173 11.48 -2.45 4.69
CA LEU A 173 11.59 -3.17 5.96
C LEU A 173 12.80 -2.68 6.79
N GLU A 174 13.93 -2.47 6.16
CA GLU A 174 15.16 -1.99 6.79
C GLU A 174 15.05 -0.56 7.36
N ASP A 175 14.16 0.26 6.81
CA ASP A 175 13.93 1.64 7.30
C ASP A 175 12.82 1.75 8.34
N LEU A 176 12.14 0.66 8.64
CA LEU A 176 10.98 0.65 9.54
C LEU A 176 11.30 1.36 10.88
N ASN A 177 12.41 0.98 11.52
CA ASN A 177 12.82 1.55 12.80
C ASN A 177 13.32 3.01 12.69
N LYS A 178 13.60 3.52 11.50
CA LYS A 178 13.93 4.93 11.30
C LYS A 178 12.72 5.83 11.57
N TYR A 179 11.52 5.38 11.20
CA TYR A 179 10.29 6.17 11.24
C TYR A 179 9.32 5.77 12.35
N PHE A 180 9.35 4.51 12.79
CA PHE A 180 8.38 3.93 13.73
C PHE A 180 9.09 3.27 14.92
N ASP A 181 8.44 3.28 16.08
CA ASP A 181 8.91 2.53 17.26
C ASP A 181 8.53 1.04 17.10
N TRP A 182 9.13 0.38 16.09
CA TRP A 182 8.79 -0.98 15.69
C TRP A 182 9.90 -1.65 14.90
N SER A 183 10.08 -2.96 15.06
CA SER A 183 11.11 -3.74 14.37
C SER A 183 10.58 -5.00 13.67
N LEU A 184 9.32 -5.37 13.89
CA LEU A 184 8.76 -6.56 13.26
C LEU A 184 8.18 -6.23 11.88
N GLU A 185 8.33 -7.17 10.95
CA GLU A 185 7.73 -7.07 9.64
C GLU A 185 6.20 -6.88 9.75
N SER A 186 5.65 -5.97 8.96
CA SER A 186 4.21 -5.68 8.86
C SER A 186 3.77 -5.68 7.40
N ARG A 187 4.05 -6.76 6.70
CA ARG A 187 3.83 -6.95 5.27
C ARG A 187 2.39 -6.63 4.83
N TRP A 188 1.40 -6.97 5.66
CA TRP A 188 -0.03 -6.90 5.33
C TRP A 188 -0.78 -5.82 6.12
N MET A 189 -0.09 -4.79 6.61
CA MET A 189 -0.70 -3.72 7.42
C MET A 189 -1.41 -4.26 8.67
N THR A 190 -0.85 -5.24 9.34
CA THR A 190 -1.45 -5.94 10.48
C THR A 190 -1.10 -5.35 11.84
N PHE A 191 -0.17 -4.40 11.90
CA PHE A 191 0.26 -3.71 13.10
C PHE A 191 0.15 -2.19 12.98
N CYS A 192 0.04 -1.50 14.12
CA CYS A 192 -0.04 -0.04 14.20
C CYS A 192 0.91 0.54 15.26
N PRO A 193 2.22 0.53 15.00
CA PRO A 193 3.22 1.10 15.91
C PRO A 193 3.09 2.62 16.02
N LYS A 194 3.76 3.21 17.01
CA LYS A 194 3.92 4.65 17.17
C LYS A 194 4.85 5.20 16.09
N VAL A 195 4.47 6.34 15.51
CA VAL A 195 5.35 7.17 14.69
C VAL A 195 6.32 7.88 15.63
N LYS A 196 7.62 7.82 15.36
CA LYS A 196 8.64 8.50 16.16
C LYS A 196 8.40 10.01 16.18
N LYS A 197 8.63 10.64 17.33
CA LYS A 197 8.25 12.03 17.60
C LYS A 197 8.77 13.01 16.54
N GLU A 198 10.00 12.83 16.11
CA GLU A 198 10.70 13.66 15.13
C GLU A 198 10.08 13.59 13.72
N TRP A 199 9.36 12.50 13.41
CA TRP A 199 8.73 12.27 12.10
C TRP A 199 7.24 12.64 12.03
N ARG A 200 6.55 12.83 13.17
CA ARG A 200 5.09 13.04 13.19
C ARG A 200 4.63 14.23 12.35
N LYS A 201 5.40 15.33 12.37
CA LYS A 201 5.06 16.52 11.55
C LYS A 201 5.31 16.28 10.06
N LYS A 202 6.40 15.58 9.71
CA LYS A 202 6.77 15.26 8.32
C LYS A 202 5.90 14.14 7.73
N LEU A 203 5.27 13.33 8.55
CA LEU A 203 4.40 12.22 8.16
C LEU A 203 2.95 12.47 8.61
N ALA A 204 2.51 13.73 8.59
CA ALA A 204 1.22 14.14 9.14
C ALA A 204 0.04 13.42 8.47
N ALA A 205 0.10 13.19 7.16
CA ALA A 205 -1.00 12.57 6.42
C ALA A 205 -1.24 11.10 6.78
N ILE A 206 -0.26 10.40 7.41
CA ILE A 206 -0.37 8.99 7.82
C ILE A 206 -0.31 8.79 9.33
N THR A 207 -0.11 9.85 10.09
CA THR A 207 -0.06 9.76 11.55
C THR A 207 -1.47 9.88 12.12
N HIS A 208 -1.89 8.86 12.87
CA HIS A 208 -3.19 8.83 13.54
C HIS A 208 -3.21 9.81 14.71
N ILE A 209 -4.42 10.14 15.22
CA ILE A 209 -4.61 11.05 16.34
C ILE A 209 -3.88 10.60 17.62
N ASP A 210 -3.71 9.29 17.79
CA ASP A 210 -2.98 8.68 18.90
C ASP A 210 -1.46 8.51 18.63
N ASN A 211 -0.97 9.12 17.54
CA ASN A 211 0.41 9.03 17.04
C ASN A 211 0.83 7.64 16.55
N THR A 212 -0.08 6.73 16.28
CA THR A 212 0.21 5.46 15.61
C THR A 212 0.09 5.58 14.09
N ALA A 213 0.53 4.54 13.37
CA ALA A 213 0.24 4.38 11.94
C ALA A 213 0.12 2.90 11.59
N ARG A 214 -0.84 2.55 10.71
CA ARG A 214 -1.01 1.18 10.20
C ARG A 214 0.03 0.89 9.12
N VAL A 215 1.23 0.53 9.53
CA VAL A 215 2.37 0.42 8.63
C VAL A 215 2.32 -0.81 7.72
N GLN A 216 2.70 -0.62 6.47
CA GLN A 216 3.11 -1.68 5.56
C GLN A 216 4.63 -1.67 5.43
N THR A 217 5.27 -2.83 5.62
CA THR A 217 6.66 -3.03 5.22
C THR A 217 6.75 -3.73 3.87
N VAL A 218 7.78 -3.42 3.11
CA VAL A 218 8.08 -4.07 1.83
C VAL A 218 9.57 -4.37 1.72
N THR A 219 9.92 -5.56 1.22
CA THR A 219 11.28 -5.91 0.80
C THR A 219 11.38 -5.93 -0.73
N LYS A 220 12.60 -5.96 -1.24
CA LYS A 220 12.84 -6.02 -2.67
C LYS A 220 12.25 -7.31 -3.30
N GLU A 221 12.33 -8.42 -2.59
CA GLU A 221 11.82 -9.72 -3.04
C GLU A 221 10.29 -9.75 -3.10
N GLN A 222 9.63 -8.99 -2.23
CA GLN A 222 8.16 -8.94 -2.17
C GLN A 222 7.56 -8.11 -3.28
N ASN A 223 8.10 -6.90 -3.50
CA ASN A 223 7.66 -5.99 -4.56
C ASN A 223 8.83 -5.07 -4.96
N GLU A 224 9.62 -5.51 -5.92
CA GLU A 224 10.82 -4.80 -6.35
C GLU A 224 10.52 -3.39 -6.85
N TRP A 225 9.42 -3.22 -7.61
CA TRP A 225 9.06 -1.91 -8.14
C TRP A 225 8.75 -0.90 -7.03
N LEU A 226 7.92 -1.29 -6.05
CA LEU A 226 7.55 -0.42 -4.93
C LEU A 226 8.75 -0.13 -4.03
N TYR A 227 9.59 -1.13 -3.79
CA TYR A 227 10.84 -0.96 -3.05
C TYR A 227 11.78 0.04 -3.72
N ASN A 228 11.96 -0.07 -5.04
CA ASN A 228 12.79 0.83 -5.83
C ASN A 228 12.22 2.25 -5.85
N LEU A 229 10.90 2.40 -5.97
CA LEU A 229 10.22 3.69 -5.89
C LEU A 229 10.47 4.37 -4.52
N LEU A 230 10.35 3.64 -3.42
CA LEU A 230 10.62 4.15 -2.07
C LEU A 230 12.08 4.58 -1.91
N THR A 231 13.01 3.79 -2.45
CA THR A 231 14.45 4.11 -2.42
C THR A 231 14.75 5.39 -3.17
N ALA A 232 14.18 5.55 -4.37
CA ALA A 232 14.39 6.74 -5.18
C ALA A 232 13.69 7.97 -4.56
N PHE A 233 12.49 7.80 -4.02
CA PHE A 233 11.76 8.86 -3.34
C PHE A 233 12.51 9.36 -2.10
N GLU A 234 13.13 8.45 -1.33
CA GLU A 234 13.96 8.85 -0.19
C GLU A 234 15.17 9.67 -0.59
N LYS A 235 15.88 9.29 -1.66
CA LYS A 235 17.04 10.05 -2.17
C LYS A 235 16.66 11.49 -2.53
N GLU A 236 15.47 11.69 -3.11
CA GLU A 236 15.04 13.00 -3.60
C GLU A 236 14.37 13.85 -2.51
N SER A 237 13.52 13.24 -1.68
CA SER A 237 12.71 13.95 -0.67
C SER A 237 13.29 13.91 0.75
N GLY A 238 14.25 13.02 1.02
CA GLY A 238 14.75 12.73 2.37
C GLY A 238 13.80 11.86 3.20
N ILE A 239 12.71 11.34 2.60
CA ILE A 239 11.67 10.55 3.29
C ILE A 239 11.44 9.25 2.52
N GLY A 240 11.76 8.10 3.12
CA GLY A 240 11.56 6.77 2.53
C GLY A 240 10.17 6.17 2.83
N VAL A 241 9.15 7.01 2.90
CA VAL A 241 7.77 6.62 3.24
C VAL A 241 6.82 7.22 2.22
N LEU A 242 5.89 6.41 1.71
CA LEU A 242 4.75 6.87 0.93
C LEU A 242 3.43 6.57 1.65
N LEU A 243 2.42 7.40 1.46
CA LEU A 243 1.05 7.06 1.81
C LEU A 243 0.56 6.02 0.79
N ASN A 244 0.01 4.91 1.29
CA ASN A 244 -0.59 3.85 0.49
C ASN A 244 -2.03 3.59 0.92
N THR A 245 -2.95 3.67 -0.03
CA THR A 245 -4.36 3.31 0.17
C THR A 245 -4.89 2.49 -1.01
N SER A 246 -6.00 1.76 -0.79
CA SER A 246 -6.61 0.92 -1.83
C SER A 246 -7.08 1.74 -3.02
N PHE A 247 -6.96 1.18 -4.22
CA PHE A 247 -7.47 1.82 -5.42
C PHE A 247 -8.95 1.46 -5.60
N ASN A 248 -9.79 2.27 -4.98
CA ASN A 248 -11.26 2.22 -5.05
C ASN A 248 -11.83 3.55 -4.53
N VAL A 249 -13.09 3.78 -4.78
CA VAL A 249 -13.92 4.81 -4.12
C VAL A 249 -14.73 4.20 -2.98
N ASN A 250 -15.38 5.05 -2.17
CA ASN A 250 -16.20 4.60 -1.05
C ASN A 250 -17.32 3.64 -1.50
N GLY A 251 -17.53 2.56 -0.74
CA GLY A 251 -18.56 1.56 -1.03
C GLY A 251 -18.26 0.61 -2.19
N LYS A 252 -17.11 0.75 -2.85
CA LYS A 252 -16.68 -0.16 -3.93
C LYS A 252 -15.50 -1.03 -3.49
N PRO A 253 -15.39 -2.26 -4.02
CA PRO A 253 -14.21 -3.10 -3.78
C PRO A 253 -12.96 -2.50 -4.41
N ILE A 254 -11.79 -3.05 -4.07
CA ILE A 254 -10.54 -2.77 -4.79
C ILE A 254 -10.73 -3.20 -6.24
N LEU A 255 -10.33 -2.33 -7.18
CA LEU A 255 -10.56 -2.55 -8.60
C LEU A 255 -9.87 -3.82 -9.13
N SER A 256 -10.48 -4.42 -10.16
CA SER A 256 -9.97 -5.62 -10.85
C SER A 256 -9.78 -5.43 -12.34
N THR A 257 -10.22 -4.29 -12.91
CA THR A 257 -10.21 -4.03 -14.35
C THR A 257 -9.57 -2.68 -14.67
N TYR A 258 -9.04 -2.53 -15.87
CA TYR A 258 -8.62 -1.22 -16.37
C TYR A 258 -9.80 -0.26 -16.54
N LYS A 259 -10.98 -0.79 -16.90
CA LYS A 259 -12.20 0.01 -16.99
C LYS A 259 -12.52 0.69 -15.66
N ASP A 260 -12.41 -0.01 -14.54
CA ASP A 260 -12.60 0.57 -13.22
C ASP A 260 -11.53 1.62 -12.91
N ALA A 261 -10.26 1.34 -13.26
CA ALA A 261 -9.16 2.27 -13.05
C ALA A 261 -9.37 3.57 -13.85
N PHE A 262 -9.75 3.48 -15.13
CA PHE A 262 -10.06 4.64 -15.97
C PHE A 262 -11.29 5.39 -15.47
N HIS A 263 -12.34 4.66 -15.06
CA HIS A 263 -13.54 5.29 -14.51
C HIS A 263 -13.21 6.16 -13.29
N ILE A 264 -12.41 5.64 -12.35
CA ILE A 264 -11.98 6.41 -11.18
C ILE A 264 -11.05 7.55 -11.62
N PHE A 265 -10.11 7.30 -12.52
CA PHE A 265 -9.19 8.32 -13.00
C PHE A 265 -9.92 9.49 -13.68
N ASP A 266 -10.96 9.23 -14.45
CA ASP A 266 -11.71 10.25 -15.19
C ASP A 266 -12.67 11.05 -14.30
N ASN A 267 -13.26 10.41 -13.29
CA ASN A 267 -14.33 11.00 -12.49
C ASN A 267 -13.87 11.54 -11.12
N GLU A 268 -12.70 11.11 -10.63
CA GLU A 268 -12.18 11.55 -9.34
C GLU A 268 -10.95 12.47 -9.51
N GLU A 269 -10.55 13.15 -8.46
CA GLU A 269 -9.36 14.01 -8.46
C GLU A 269 -8.05 13.19 -8.33
N LEU A 270 -7.90 12.18 -9.18
CA LEU A 270 -6.66 11.47 -9.41
C LEU A 270 -5.85 12.21 -10.46
N ASP A 271 -4.59 12.53 -10.20
CA ASP A 271 -3.74 13.30 -11.12
C ASP A 271 -3.07 12.41 -12.16
N CYS A 272 -2.61 11.25 -11.72
CA CYS A 272 -1.80 10.34 -12.52
C CYS A 272 -2.22 8.89 -12.34
N LEU A 273 -1.92 8.07 -13.35
CA LEU A 273 -2.25 6.64 -13.35
C LEU A 273 -1.06 5.83 -13.91
N ILE A 274 -0.61 4.84 -13.16
CA ILE A 274 0.36 3.84 -13.60
C ILE A 274 -0.40 2.56 -13.95
N LEU A 275 -0.28 2.12 -15.21
CA LEU A 275 -0.85 0.87 -15.70
C LEU A 275 0.27 0.04 -16.29
N GLU A 276 0.73 -0.98 -15.59
CA GLU A 276 1.90 -1.79 -15.95
C GLU A 276 3.12 -0.92 -16.33
N GLU A 277 3.45 -0.82 -17.61
CA GLU A 277 4.53 -0.02 -18.17
C GLU A 277 4.13 1.40 -18.61
N TYR A 278 2.88 1.81 -18.42
CA TYR A 278 2.40 3.11 -18.89
C TYR A 278 2.19 4.08 -17.73
N TYR A 279 2.62 5.32 -17.91
CA TYR A 279 2.33 6.44 -17.02
C TYR A 279 1.46 7.45 -17.73
N ILE A 280 0.29 7.73 -17.17
CA ILE A 280 -0.74 8.60 -17.72
C ILE A 280 -0.95 9.78 -16.78
N ARG A 281 -1.01 11.00 -17.32
CA ARG A 281 -1.27 12.24 -16.58
C ARG A 281 -2.49 12.96 -17.14
N LYS A 282 -3.28 13.60 -16.29
CA LYS A 282 -4.39 14.48 -16.70
C LYS A 282 -3.89 15.78 -17.30
N GLU A 283 -2.82 16.35 -16.78
CA GLU A 283 -2.23 17.59 -17.25
C GLU A 283 -1.07 17.31 -18.21
N PRO A 284 -0.96 18.06 -19.32
CA PRO A 284 0.24 18.00 -20.15
C PRO A 284 1.47 18.45 -19.36
N PHE A 285 2.65 17.92 -19.71
CA PHE A 285 3.90 18.46 -19.22
C PHE A 285 3.99 19.94 -19.56
N LYS A 286 3.94 20.79 -18.58
CA LYS A 286 4.58 22.10 -18.69
C LYS A 286 6.04 21.83 -18.36
N ASP A 287 6.85 21.63 -19.41
CA ASP A 287 8.29 21.64 -19.26
C ASP A 287 8.61 22.99 -18.62
N GLY A 288 9.05 22.93 -17.35
CA GLY A 288 9.54 24.13 -16.69
C GLY A 288 10.71 24.66 -17.50
N LYS A 289 10.60 25.91 -17.95
CA LYS A 289 11.76 26.71 -18.25
C LYS A 289 12.60 26.90 -16.99
#